data_4db5f09ef9b9799a75dfc039955de70d
#
_entry.id   4db5f09ef9b9799a75dfc039955de70d
#
_cell.length_a   1.000
_cell.length_b   1.000
_cell.length_c   1.000
_cell.angle_alpha   90.00
_cell.angle_beta   90.00
_cell.angle_gamma   90.00
#
_symmetry.space_group_name_H-M   'P 1'
#
loop_
_entity.id
_entity.type
_entity.pdbx_description
1 polymer ?
#
loop_
_entity_poly.entity_id
_entity_poly.type
_entity_poly.pdbx_seq_one_letter_code
_entity_poly.pdbx_strand_id
1 'polypeptide(L)'
;YCIMAPRKKIAQTVLTEGKFYTISAANGKVVEVADYNIDNGAKIQLMDNANFEWQQWGFVAAGDGVYRIQNRFTGKMMDLDMGGVSDGTRVHQWEGAQASSQLWVVEPTNDGRVKIKSNLAGKLLDPGMATENGTVLQIWADVNGDNQFWTIDEVTRKPKTSVKATTVKAKAAAEKAATEVVKAAKPAAEKAVKAAKPAVE
;
A
#
# COMPACT_ATOMS: atom_id res chain seq x y z
N TYR A 1 -10.83 46.97 14.28
CA TYR A 1 -10.93 45.51 14.45
C TYR A 1 -11.22 44.89 13.06
N CYS A 2 -10.19 44.28 12.42
CA CYS A 2 -10.38 43.56 11.18
C CYS A 2 -10.96 42.18 11.52
N ILE A 3 -12.23 41.99 11.28
CA ILE A 3 -12.89 40.68 11.43
C ILE A 3 -12.41 39.84 10.24
N MET A 4 -11.44 38.97 10.47
CA MET A 4 -11.06 37.96 9.48
C MET A 4 -12.29 37.06 9.24
N ALA A 5 -12.79 37.03 8.01
CA ALA A 5 -13.81 36.07 7.61
C ALA A 5 -13.32 34.65 7.89
N PRO A 6 -14.16 33.75 8.43
CA PRO A 6 -13.77 32.38 8.70
C PRO A 6 -13.30 31.73 7.39
N ARG A 7 -12.08 31.20 7.39
CA ARG A 7 -11.55 30.46 6.23
C ARG A 7 -12.48 29.28 5.94
N LYS A 8 -13.01 29.22 4.73
CA LYS A 8 -13.85 28.13 4.29
C LYS A 8 -13.07 26.83 4.43
N LYS A 9 -13.55 25.91 5.26
CA LYS A 9 -12.94 24.59 5.43
C LYS A 9 -13.04 23.84 4.09
N ILE A 10 -11.91 23.40 3.56
CA ILE A 10 -11.86 22.61 2.32
C ILE A 10 -12.35 21.20 2.67
N ALA A 11 -13.29 20.69 1.89
CA ALA A 11 -13.84 19.35 2.10
C ALA A 11 -12.78 18.28 1.86
N GLN A 12 -12.73 17.27 2.74
CA GLN A 12 -11.88 16.11 2.59
C GLN A 12 -12.46 15.15 1.55
N THR A 13 -11.60 14.43 0.84
CA THR A 13 -12.01 13.31 0.01
C THR A 13 -12.56 12.19 0.90
N VAL A 14 -13.77 11.73 0.59
CA VAL A 14 -14.38 10.60 1.28
C VAL A 14 -13.78 9.30 0.73
N LEU A 15 -13.17 8.50 1.60
CA LEU A 15 -12.60 7.21 1.24
C LEU A 15 -13.69 6.13 1.25
N THR A 16 -13.95 5.56 0.07
CA THR A 16 -14.99 4.54 -0.13
C THR A 16 -14.34 3.23 -0.53
N GLU A 17 -14.69 2.13 0.12
CA GLU A 17 -14.25 0.79 -0.28
C GLU A 17 -14.66 0.47 -1.73
N GLY A 18 -13.79 -0.22 -2.45
CA GLY A 18 -13.98 -0.56 -3.85
C GLY A 18 -13.61 0.54 -4.84
N LYS A 19 -13.34 1.75 -4.38
CA LYS A 19 -12.78 2.83 -5.19
C LYS A 19 -11.26 2.89 -5.05
N PHE A 20 -10.61 3.52 -6.03
CA PHE A 20 -9.16 3.70 -6.04
C PHE A 20 -8.79 5.17 -6.04
N TYR A 21 -7.63 5.44 -5.44
CA TYR A 21 -7.15 6.79 -5.17
C TYR A 21 -5.67 6.91 -5.51
N THR A 22 -5.25 8.11 -5.88
CA THR A 22 -3.85 8.50 -5.83
C THR A 22 -3.55 9.16 -4.50
N ILE A 23 -2.33 8.96 -4.01
CA ILE A 23 -1.78 9.63 -2.84
C ILE A 23 -0.64 10.50 -3.35
N SER A 24 -0.80 11.82 -3.31
CA SER A 24 0.13 12.78 -3.92
C SER A 24 0.84 13.60 -2.87
N ALA A 25 2.15 13.82 -3.11
CA ALA A 25 2.95 14.79 -2.38
C ALA A 25 2.65 16.23 -2.84
N ALA A 26 3.20 17.24 -2.15
CA ALA A 26 2.99 18.65 -2.47
C ALA A 26 3.43 19.03 -3.90
N ASN A 27 4.42 18.35 -4.47
CA ASN A 27 4.89 18.54 -5.84
C ASN A 27 4.08 17.81 -6.90
N GLY A 28 2.99 17.13 -6.54
CA GLY A 28 2.13 16.38 -7.44
C GLY A 28 2.61 14.97 -7.79
N LYS A 29 3.78 14.54 -7.32
CA LYS A 29 4.23 13.16 -7.48
C LYS A 29 3.38 12.23 -6.63
N VAL A 30 3.16 11.02 -7.12
CA VAL A 30 2.29 10.03 -6.48
C VAL A 30 3.09 8.90 -5.84
N VAL A 31 2.48 8.32 -4.82
CA VAL A 31 2.98 7.11 -4.16
C VAL A 31 2.72 5.90 -5.05
N GLU A 32 3.75 5.11 -5.31
CA GLU A 32 3.64 3.91 -6.13
C GLU A 32 4.45 2.73 -5.58
N VAL A 33 4.13 1.54 -6.05
CA VAL A 33 5.04 0.40 -5.96
C VAL A 33 6.07 0.51 -7.07
N ALA A 34 7.35 0.49 -6.72
CA ALA A 34 8.45 0.67 -7.67
C ALA A 34 8.43 -0.39 -8.78
N ASP A 35 8.56 0.07 -10.02
CA ASP A 35 8.74 -0.78 -11.20
C ASP A 35 7.67 -1.87 -11.38
N TYR A 36 6.43 -1.60 -10.97
CA TYR A 36 5.34 -2.58 -10.96
C TYR A 36 5.72 -3.93 -10.33
N ASN A 37 6.63 -3.89 -9.37
CA ASN A 37 7.14 -5.07 -8.68
C ASN A 37 6.01 -5.73 -7.86
N ILE A 38 5.84 -7.05 -8.02
CA ILE A 38 4.79 -7.81 -7.35
C ILE A 38 5.27 -8.55 -6.10
N ASP A 39 6.58 -8.50 -5.79
CA ASP A 39 7.16 -9.25 -4.69
C ASP A 39 6.89 -8.59 -3.33
N ASN A 40 6.86 -9.41 -2.29
CA ASN A 40 6.92 -8.92 -0.92
C ASN A 40 8.23 -8.16 -0.70
N GLY A 41 8.17 -7.04 -0.01
CA GLY A 41 9.32 -6.18 0.24
C GLY A 41 9.63 -5.18 -0.88
N ALA A 42 8.83 -5.14 -1.96
CA ALA A 42 9.01 -4.15 -3.02
C ALA A 42 8.89 -2.73 -2.47
N LYS A 43 9.75 -1.85 -2.96
CA LYS A 43 9.82 -0.46 -2.52
C LYS A 43 8.54 0.30 -2.85
N ILE A 44 8.13 1.16 -1.94
CA ILE A 44 7.12 2.19 -2.18
C ILE A 44 7.85 3.52 -2.30
N GLN A 45 7.59 4.24 -3.37
CA GLN A 45 8.34 5.43 -3.76
C GLN A 45 7.45 6.51 -4.34
N LEU A 46 8.01 7.71 -4.53
CA LEU A 46 7.41 8.78 -5.32
C LEU A 46 7.75 8.63 -6.80
N MET A 47 6.80 8.94 -7.68
CA MET A 47 6.97 8.97 -9.12
C MET A 47 5.99 9.95 -9.76
N ASP A 48 6.33 10.44 -10.94
CA ASP A 48 5.39 11.21 -11.76
C ASP A 48 4.12 10.40 -12.03
N ASN A 49 2.97 11.06 -11.92
CA ASN A 49 1.70 10.38 -12.14
C ASN A 49 1.48 10.07 -13.63
N ALA A 50 1.55 8.81 -13.99
CA ALA A 50 1.31 8.30 -15.34
C ALA A 50 -0.01 7.53 -15.46
N ASN A 51 -0.86 7.54 -14.44
CA ASN A 51 -2.13 6.85 -14.37
C ASN A 51 -2.01 5.31 -14.52
N PHE A 52 -0.98 4.72 -13.93
CA PHE A 52 -0.80 3.27 -13.88
C PHE A 52 -1.47 2.66 -12.65
N GLU A 53 -1.89 1.39 -12.74
CA GLU A 53 -2.53 0.68 -11.61
C GLU A 53 -1.65 0.60 -10.36
N TRP A 54 -0.34 0.48 -10.51
CA TRP A 54 0.59 0.43 -9.36
C TRP A 54 0.81 1.78 -8.67
N GLN A 55 0.23 2.86 -9.23
CA GLN A 55 0.16 4.19 -8.64
C GLN A 55 -1.17 4.48 -7.92
N GLN A 56 -2.01 3.47 -7.79
CA GLN A 56 -3.36 3.63 -7.29
C GLN A 56 -3.62 2.67 -6.13
N TRP A 57 -4.38 3.16 -5.16
CA TRP A 57 -4.56 2.51 -3.87
C TRP A 57 -6.03 2.45 -3.48
N GLY A 58 -6.43 1.29 -2.93
CA GLY A 58 -7.71 1.11 -2.25
C GLY A 58 -7.53 1.27 -0.75
N PHE A 59 -8.55 1.78 -0.08
CA PHE A 59 -8.57 1.94 1.37
C PHE A 59 -9.60 0.98 1.95
N VAL A 60 -9.13 -0.05 2.64
CA VAL A 60 -9.95 -1.06 3.30
C VAL A 60 -10.11 -0.67 4.76
N ALA A 61 -11.34 -0.35 5.18
CA ALA A 61 -11.62 0.07 6.55
C ALA A 61 -11.27 -1.03 7.57
N ALA A 62 -10.55 -0.64 8.62
CA ALA A 62 -10.12 -1.52 9.70
C ALA A 62 -10.46 -0.98 11.10
N GLY A 63 -11.21 0.12 11.15
CA GLY A 63 -11.63 0.84 12.33
C GLY A 63 -12.01 2.27 11.97
N ASP A 64 -12.41 3.07 12.93
CA ASP A 64 -12.75 4.47 12.71
C ASP A 64 -11.50 5.28 12.37
N GLY A 65 -11.44 5.75 11.11
CA GLY A 65 -10.28 6.44 10.56
C GLY A 65 -9.03 5.56 10.34
N VAL A 66 -9.13 4.25 10.53
CA VAL A 66 -8.04 3.28 10.36
C VAL A 66 -8.26 2.43 9.12
N TYR A 67 -7.23 2.28 8.31
CA TYR A 67 -7.28 1.59 7.04
C TYR A 67 -6.11 0.65 6.83
N ARG A 68 -6.34 -0.41 6.03
CA ARG A 68 -5.31 -1.07 5.22
C ARG A 68 -5.27 -0.40 3.86
N ILE A 69 -4.08 -0.06 3.40
CA ILE A 69 -3.87 0.64 2.12
C ILE A 69 -3.35 -0.37 1.11
N GLN A 70 -4.22 -0.76 0.17
CA GLN A 70 -3.99 -1.84 -0.77
C GLN A 70 -3.62 -1.32 -2.15
N ASN A 71 -2.52 -1.81 -2.71
CA ASN A 71 -2.14 -1.47 -4.07
C ASN A 71 -3.10 -2.09 -5.10
N ARG A 72 -3.58 -1.28 -6.04
CA ARG A 72 -4.53 -1.74 -7.06
C ARG A 72 -3.95 -2.82 -7.98
N PHE A 73 -2.68 -2.72 -8.33
CA PHE A 73 -2.02 -3.64 -9.24
C PHE A 73 -1.64 -4.97 -8.58
N THR A 74 -0.99 -4.90 -7.43
CA THR A 74 -0.44 -6.08 -6.76
C THR A 74 -1.42 -6.76 -5.79
N GLY A 75 -2.41 -6.00 -5.29
CA GLY A 75 -3.29 -6.45 -4.21
C GLY A 75 -2.61 -6.51 -2.85
N LYS A 76 -1.33 -6.13 -2.77
CA LYS A 76 -0.57 -6.15 -1.52
C LYS A 76 -0.76 -4.87 -0.72
N MET A 77 -0.42 -4.93 0.56
CA MET A 77 -0.66 -3.85 1.51
C MET A 77 0.58 -3.00 1.73
N MET A 78 0.37 -1.71 1.96
CA MET A 78 1.38 -0.81 2.49
C MET A 78 1.74 -1.26 3.91
N ASP A 79 3.02 -1.52 4.15
CA ASP A 79 3.52 -2.19 5.35
C ASP A 79 4.83 -1.58 5.83
N LEU A 80 5.09 -1.68 7.12
CA LEU A 80 6.38 -1.28 7.70
C LEU A 80 7.38 -2.43 7.61
N ASP A 81 8.55 -2.16 7.04
CA ASP A 81 9.62 -3.13 6.94
C ASP A 81 9.97 -3.70 8.33
N MET A 82 9.93 -5.04 8.45
CA MET A 82 10.18 -5.78 9.70
C MET A 82 9.35 -5.32 10.90
N GLY A 83 8.22 -4.63 10.68
CA GLY A 83 7.41 -4.05 11.76
C GLY A 83 8.16 -2.97 12.55
N GLY A 84 9.10 -2.29 11.93
CA GLY A 84 9.91 -1.24 12.54
C GLY A 84 9.07 -0.04 12.98
N VAL A 85 9.49 0.62 14.06
CA VAL A 85 8.78 1.78 14.65
C VAL A 85 9.67 3.01 14.80
N SER A 86 10.94 2.92 14.42
CA SER A 86 11.90 4.00 14.48
C SER A 86 11.76 4.97 13.31
N ASP A 87 12.19 6.22 13.51
CA ASP A 87 12.37 7.18 12.42
C ASP A 87 13.26 6.59 11.33
N GLY A 88 12.84 6.71 10.07
CA GLY A 88 13.54 6.15 8.94
C GLY A 88 13.19 4.70 8.61
N THR A 89 12.29 4.05 9.36
CA THR A 89 11.78 2.72 8.97
C THR A 89 11.15 2.82 7.59
N ARG A 90 11.61 1.96 6.69
CA ARG A 90 11.14 1.93 5.30
C ARG A 90 9.70 1.43 5.22
N VAL A 91 8.94 2.05 4.33
CA VAL A 91 7.63 1.57 3.91
C VAL A 91 7.81 0.74 2.65
N HIS A 92 7.25 -0.47 2.64
CA HIS A 92 7.27 -1.39 1.51
C HIS A 92 5.88 -1.98 1.27
N GLN A 93 5.72 -2.85 0.29
CA GLN A 93 4.52 -3.67 0.18
C GLN A 93 4.75 -5.06 0.75
N TRP A 94 3.70 -5.65 1.28
CA TRP A 94 3.68 -7.04 1.73
C TRP A 94 2.30 -7.64 1.52
N GLU A 95 2.21 -8.95 1.39
CA GLU A 95 0.92 -9.63 1.35
C GLU A 95 0.07 -9.29 2.58
N GLY A 96 -1.26 -9.27 2.40
CA GLY A 96 -2.18 -8.93 3.48
C GLY A 96 -2.04 -9.89 4.66
N ALA A 97 -1.87 -9.32 5.87
CA ALA A 97 -1.80 -10.03 7.13
C ALA A 97 -2.61 -9.30 8.19
N GLN A 98 -2.94 -9.98 9.29
CA GLN A 98 -3.59 -9.36 10.45
C GLN A 98 -2.54 -8.65 11.34
N ALA A 99 -1.62 -7.93 10.71
CA ALA A 99 -0.51 -7.26 11.36
C ALA A 99 -0.79 -5.77 11.55
N SER A 100 -0.45 -5.25 12.71
CA SER A 100 -0.58 -3.82 13.03
C SER A 100 0.35 -2.93 12.20
N SER A 101 1.45 -3.50 11.66
CA SER A 101 2.35 -2.81 10.72
C SER A 101 1.68 -2.43 9.38
N GLN A 102 0.51 -3.00 9.09
CA GLN A 102 -0.29 -2.71 7.90
C GLN A 102 -1.51 -1.81 8.18
N LEU A 103 -1.62 -1.27 9.39
CA LEU A 103 -2.69 -0.37 9.78
C LEU A 103 -2.22 1.09 9.74
N TRP A 104 -3.00 1.92 9.07
CA TRP A 104 -2.73 3.33 8.85
C TRP A 104 -3.90 4.19 9.26
N VAL A 105 -3.63 5.26 9.98
CA VAL A 105 -4.62 6.27 10.36
C VAL A 105 -4.54 7.42 9.37
N VAL A 106 -5.66 7.76 8.76
CA VAL A 106 -5.77 8.92 7.87
C VAL A 106 -6.35 10.09 8.67
N GLU A 107 -5.51 11.06 8.95
CA GLU A 107 -5.87 12.25 9.76
C GLU A 107 -6.13 13.44 8.85
N PRO A 108 -7.38 13.94 8.77
CA PRO A 108 -7.71 15.14 8.01
C PRO A 108 -7.01 16.38 8.55
N THR A 109 -6.62 17.28 7.66
CA THR A 109 -6.10 18.60 7.99
C THR A 109 -7.09 19.69 7.55
N ASN A 110 -6.87 20.94 7.98
CA ASN A 110 -7.81 22.03 7.70
C ASN A 110 -7.82 22.51 6.25
N ASP A 111 -6.83 22.11 5.45
CA ASP A 111 -6.63 22.55 4.06
C ASP A 111 -7.02 21.52 3.01
N GLY A 112 -7.72 20.44 3.41
CA GLY A 112 -8.15 19.37 2.51
C GLY A 112 -7.12 18.26 2.32
N ARG A 113 -5.90 18.43 2.86
CA ARG A 113 -4.86 17.39 2.87
C ARG A 113 -5.06 16.45 4.06
N VAL A 114 -4.22 15.43 4.13
CA VAL A 114 -4.20 14.46 5.22
C VAL A 114 -2.77 14.21 5.69
N LYS A 115 -2.64 13.75 6.92
CA LYS A 115 -1.47 13.01 7.42
C LYS A 115 -1.82 11.53 7.40
N ILE A 116 -0.88 10.69 6.98
CA ILE A 116 -1.03 9.23 6.97
C ILE A 116 -0.09 8.67 8.02
N LYS A 117 -0.66 8.21 9.13
CA LYS A 117 0.08 7.81 10.32
C LYS A 117 0.06 6.30 10.50
N SER A 118 1.23 5.70 10.71
CA SER A 118 1.29 4.31 11.14
C SER A 118 0.58 4.12 12.47
N ASN A 119 -0.39 3.22 12.51
CA ASN A 119 -1.10 2.90 13.76
C ASN A 119 -0.16 2.22 14.78
N LEU A 120 0.80 1.42 14.31
CA LEU A 120 1.79 0.76 15.16
C LEU A 120 2.81 1.73 15.74
N ALA A 121 3.40 2.57 14.89
CA ALA A 121 4.54 3.42 15.26
C ALA A 121 4.14 4.83 15.73
N GLY A 122 2.92 5.29 15.40
CA GLY A 122 2.48 6.67 15.67
C GLY A 122 3.23 7.72 14.85
N LYS A 123 3.92 7.29 13.77
CA LYS A 123 4.74 8.14 12.91
C LYS A 123 4.13 8.30 11.53
N LEU A 124 4.50 9.36 10.83
CA LEU A 124 3.90 9.75 9.57
C LEU A 124 4.63 9.18 8.37
N LEU A 125 3.86 8.84 7.35
CA LEU A 125 4.37 8.55 6.01
C LEU A 125 5.10 9.79 5.50
N ASP A 126 6.35 9.62 5.07
CA ASP A 126 7.31 10.70 4.87
C ASP A 126 8.32 10.32 3.76
N PRO A 127 8.53 11.17 2.74
CA PRO A 127 9.56 10.94 1.73
C PRO A 127 10.96 11.42 2.17
N GLY A 128 11.11 11.94 3.37
CA GLY A 128 12.28 12.68 3.79
C GLY A 128 12.33 14.07 3.13
N MET A 129 13.52 14.59 2.91
CA MET A 129 13.73 15.89 2.26
C MET A 129 13.84 15.78 0.74
N ALA A 130 13.86 14.56 0.21
CA ALA A 130 13.94 14.32 -1.24
C ALA A 130 12.55 14.43 -1.90
N THR A 131 12.54 14.90 -3.14
CA THR A 131 11.31 15.17 -3.92
C THR A 131 11.35 14.54 -5.32
N GLU A 132 12.44 13.87 -5.68
CA GLU A 132 12.67 13.33 -7.01
C GLU A 132 11.91 12.02 -7.24
N ASN A 133 11.76 11.64 -8.49
CA ASN A 133 11.30 10.31 -8.88
C ASN A 133 12.22 9.24 -8.29
N GLY A 134 11.62 8.19 -7.71
CA GLY A 134 12.36 7.11 -7.07
C GLY A 134 12.67 7.34 -5.58
N THR A 135 12.25 8.46 -5.00
CA THR A 135 12.38 8.69 -3.55
C THR A 135 11.59 7.66 -2.78
N VAL A 136 12.28 6.82 -2.00
CA VAL A 136 11.68 5.75 -1.19
C VAL A 136 11.02 6.35 0.04
N LEU A 137 9.81 5.88 0.35
CA LEU A 137 9.06 6.35 1.51
C LEU A 137 9.50 5.64 2.80
N GLN A 138 9.39 6.36 3.87
CA GLN A 138 9.69 5.96 5.24
C GLN A 138 8.59 6.43 6.18
N ILE A 139 8.70 6.12 7.45
CA ILE A 139 7.98 6.81 8.52
C ILE A 139 8.94 7.70 9.31
N TRP A 140 8.42 8.82 9.79
CA TRP A 140 9.15 9.78 10.62
C TRP A 140 8.22 10.42 11.64
N ALA A 141 8.79 10.85 12.75
CA ALA A 141 8.06 11.62 13.76
C ALA A 141 7.37 12.83 13.13
N ASP A 142 6.20 13.20 13.65
CA ASP A 142 5.47 14.39 13.20
C ASP A 142 6.26 15.65 13.56
N VAL A 143 6.82 16.29 12.57
CA VAL A 143 7.51 17.59 12.67
C VAL A 143 6.71 18.71 12.00
N ASN A 144 5.46 18.42 11.61
CA ASN A 144 4.58 19.31 10.87
C ASN A 144 5.22 19.89 9.61
N GLY A 145 6.12 19.12 8.99
CA GLY A 145 6.78 19.47 7.74
C GLY A 145 5.83 19.32 6.56
N ASP A 146 5.97 20.16 5.52
CA ASP A 146 5.11 20.13 4.34
C ASP A 146 5.20 18.78 3.57
N ASN A 147 6.34 18.11 3.66
CA ASN A 147 6.59 16.77 3.12
C ASN A 147 5.78 15.64 3.82
N GLN A 148 5.14 15.93 4.95
CA GLN A 148 4.31 14.98 5.69
C GLN A 148 2.81 15.15 5.43
N PHE A 149 2.43 16.03 4.52
CA PHE A 149 1.05 16.24 4.11
C PHE A 149 0.81 15.62 2.72
N TRP A 150 -0.31 14.94 2.59
CA TRP A 150 -0.69 14.22 1.39
C TRP A 150 -2.05 14.66 0.86
N THR A 151 -2.22 14.60 -0.45
CA THR A 151 -3.50 14.78 -1.11
C THR A 151 -4.00 13.43 -1.61
N ILE A 152 -5.22 13.07 -1.26
CA ILE A 152 -5.86 11.83 -1.72
C ILE A 152 -6.96 12.21 -2.70
N ASP A 153 -6.82 11.78 -3.97
CA ASP A 153 -7.77 12.05 -5.03
C ASP A 153 -8.35 10.76 -5.60
N GLU A 154 -9.68 10.71 -5.79
CA GLU A 154 -10.33 9.57 -6.43
C GLU A 154 -9.91 9.44 -7.90
N VAL A 155 -9.58 8.24 -8.32
CA VAL A 155 -9.27 7.93 -9.71
C VAL A 155 -10.56 7.70 -10.48
N THR A 156 -10.86 8.60 -11.42
CA THR A 156 -12.06 8.53 -12.25
C THR A 156 -11.78 8.04 -13.67
N ARG A 157 -10.52 8.07 -14.10
CA ARG A 157 -10.09 7.59 -15.41
C ARG A 157 -9.64 6.15 -15.37
N LYS A 158 -9.92 5.41 -16.44
CA LYS A 158 -9.39 4.06 -16.60
C LYS A 158 -7.85 4.09 -16.54
N PRO A 159 -7.21 3.26 -15.71
CA PRO A 159 -5.76 3.23 -15.62
C PRO A 159 -5.14 2.70 -16.90
N LYS A 160 -3.94 3.15 -17.20
CA LYS A 160 -3.09 2.60 -18.24
C LYS A 160 -2.51 1.27 -17.77
N THR A 161 -2.36 0.34 -18.68
CA THR A 161 -1.65 -0.92 -18.47
C THR A 161 -0.38 -0.95 -19.31
N SER A 162 0.66 -1.55 -18.78
CA SER A 162 1.88 -1.87 -19.51
C SER A 162 1.85 -3.35 -19.90
N VAL A 163 2.22 -3.66 -21.14
CA VAL A 163 2.33 -5.05 -21.60
C VAL A 163 3.29 -5.85 -20.72
N LYS A 164 4.43 -5.24 -20.33
CA LYS A 164 5.39 -5.87 -19.42
C LYS A 164 4.78 -6.14 -18.05
N ALA A 165 4.07 -5.17 -17.47
CA ALA A 165 3.41 -5.33 -16.17
C ALA A 165 2.33 -6.43 -16.23
N THR A 166 1.52 -6.47 -17.27
CA THR A 166 0.51 -7.51 -17.46
C THR A 166 1.15 -8.90 -17.55
N THR A 167 2.28 -9.03 -18.25
CA THR A 167 3.03 -10.29 -18.37
C THR A 167 3.59 -10.73 -17.01
N VAL A 168 4.16 -9.82 -16.22
CA VAL A 168 4.68 -10.11 -14.88
C VAL A 168 3.56 -10.62 -13.98
N LYS A 169 2.42 -9.95 -13.98
CA LYS A 169 1.25 -10.35 -13.18
C LYS A 169 0.70 -11.71 -13.59
N ALA A 170 0.59 -11.98 -14.88
CA ALA A 170 0.12 -13.27 -15.42
C ALA A 170 1.06 -14.42 -15.05
N LYS A 171 2.38 -14.21 -15.17
CA LYS A 171 3.39 -15.20 -14.79
C LYS A 171 3.29 -15.55 -13.30
N ALA A 172 3.21 -14.55 -12.43
CA ALA A 172 3.08 -14.76 -10.99
C ALA A 172 1.78 -15.51 -10.62
N ALA A 173 0.67 -15.19 -11.27
CA ALA A 173 -0.59 -15.91 -11.05
C ALA A 173 -0.48 -17.39 -11.46
N ALA A 174 0.21 -17.70 -12.56
CA ALA A 174 0.45 -19.06 -13.00
C ALA A 174 1.37 -19.83 -12.04
N GLU A 175 2.43 -19.21 -11.55
CA GLU A 175 3.35 -19.81 -10.56
C GLU A 175 2.63 -20.09 -9.23
N LYS A 176 1.78 -19.19 -8.77
CA LYS A 176 0.97 -19.38 -7.56
C LYS A 176 0.00 -20.54 -7.72
N ALA A 177 -0.71 -20.63 -8.85
CA ALA A 177 -1.63 -21.72 -9.14
C ALA A 177 -0.91 -23.08 -9.20
N ALA A 178 0.27 -23.15 -9.82
CA ALA A 178 1.09 -24.36 -9.85
C ALA A 178 1.55 -24.79 -8.45
N THR A 179 1.94 -23.85 -7.59
CA THR A 179 2.34 -24.12 -6.21
C THR A 179 1.17 -24.64 -5.38
N GLU A 180 -0.03 -24.10 -5.54
CA GLU A 180 -1.23 -24.56 -4.86
C GLU A 180 -1.61 -25.99 -5.26
N VAL A 181 -1.50 -26.33 -6.56
CA VAL A 181 -1.75 -27.70 -7.05
C VAL A 181 -0.76 -28.69 -6.43
N VAL A 182 0.54 -28.37 -6.36
CA VAL A 182 1.55 -29.24 -5.73
C VAL A 182 1.28 -29.39 -4.23
N LYS A 183 0.90 -28.32 -3.55
CA LYS A 183 0.56 -28.36 -2.12
C LYS A 183 -0.70 -29.21 -1.85
N ALA A 184 -1.70 -29.17 -2.73
CA ALA A 184 -2.91 -30.00 -2.61
C ALA A 184 -2.64 -31.48 -2.91
N ALA A 185 -1.70 -31.80 -3.83
CA ALA A 185 -1.36 -33.16 -4.20
C ALA A 185 -0.53 -33.89 -3.13
N LYS A 186 0.27 -33.18 -2.34
CA LYS A 186 1.18 -33.76 -1.31
C LYS A 186 0.46 -34.60 -0.24
N PRO A 187 -0.64 -34.16 0.38
CA PRO A 187 -1.36 -34.98 1.37
C PRO A 187 -2.05 -36.20 0.74
N ALA A 188 -2.46 -36.17 -0.51
CA ALA A 188 -3.03 -37.32 -1.20
C ALA A 188 -1.99 -38.41 -1.47
N ALA A 189 -0.78 -38.05 -1.86
CA ALA A 189 0.34 -38.98 -2.02
C ALA A 189 0.77 -39.62 -0.71
N GLU A 190 0.85 -38.86 0.39
CA GLU A 190 1.17 -39.39 1.72
C GLU A 190 0.12 -40.38 2.22
N LYS A 191 -1.16 -40.11 1.94
CA LYS A 191 -2.28 -41.00 2.32
C LYS A 191 -2.24 -42.31 1.53
N ALA A 192 -1.86 -42.29 0.25
CA ALA A 192 -1.71 -43.46 -0.60
C ALA A 192 -0.53 -44.34 -0.16
N VAL A 193 0.61 -43.75 0.21
CA VAL A 193 1.79 -44.48 0.73
C VAL A 193 1.49 -45.13 2.07
N LYS A 194 0.69 -44.48 2.94
CA LYS A 194 0.32 -45.05 4.23
C LYS A 194 -0.69 -46.20 4.13
N ALA A 195 -1.51 -46.21 3.06
CA ALA A 195 -2.46 -47.30 2.78
C ALA A 195 -1.79 -48.52 2.11
N ALA A 196 -0.62 -48.35 1.50
CA ALA A 196 0.11 -49.38 0.77
C ALA A 196 1.15 -50.17 1.65
N LYS A 197 1.22 -49.92 2.98
CA LYS A 197 2.08 -50.71 3.86
C LYS A 197 1.46 -52.06 4.10
N PRO A 198 2.10 -53.20 3.70
CA PRO A 198 1.61 -54.52 3.98
C PRO A 198 1.69 -54.80 5.50
N ALA A 199 0.63 -55.42 6.01
CA ALA A 199 0.67 -56.06 7.35
C ALA A 199 1.70 -57.18 7.27
N VAL A 200 2.77 -57.06 8.04
CA VAL A 200 3.76 -58.16 8.23
C VAL A 200 3.23 -58.93 9.42
N GLU A 201 2.79 -60.18 9.16
CA GLU A 201 2.60 -61.20 10.17
C GLU A 201 3.95 -61.62 10.75
#